data_e99d4d33b074263a340be876c232154d
#
_entry.id   e99d4d33b074263a340be876c232154d
#
_cell.length_a   1.000
_cell.length_b   1.000
_cell.length_c   1.000
_cell.angle_alpha   90.00
_cell.angle_beta   90.00
_cell.angle_gamma   90.00
#
_symmetry.space_group_name_H-M   'P 1'
#
loop_
_entity.id
_entity.type
_entity.pdbx_description
1 polymer ?
#
loop_
_entity_poly.entity_id
_entity_poly.type
_entity_poly.pdbx_seq_one_letter_code
_entity_poly.pdbx_strand_id
1 'polypeptide(L)'
;MVNVTIRFNDKDYILSCEQGQEQELEKLAVYLNQKFTRLKEDLGNIGENKLLLISSIQVIDELFTIKNLLEKMRNQNKDLFQKFKEIKNLTILFRDEKETQINNLHSELQTLKEKMSEDETSYANAIEKVSHTIDSFLKKIN
;
A
#
# COMPACT_ATOMS: atom_id res chain seq x y z
N MET A 1 -4.11 -13.40 -42.74
CA MET A 1 -4.68 -12.05 -42.81
C MET A 1 -6.15 -12.19 -43.17
N VAL A 2 -6.99 -11.47 -42.47
CA VAL A 2 -8.45 -11.44 -42.70
C VAL A 2 -8.84 -10.03 -43.11
N ASN A 3 -9.78 -9.90 -44.03
CA ASN A 3 -10.29 -8.60 -44.45
C ASN A 3 -11.49 -8.21 -43.58
N VAL A 4 -11.45 -7.00 -43.05
CA VAL A 4 -12.52 -6.40 -42.24
C VAL A 4 -13.01 -5.13 -42.94
N THR A 5 -14.31 -4.98 -43.03
CA THR A 5 -14.91 -3.74 -43.57
C THR A 5 -15.21 -2.79 -42.42
N ILE A 6 -14.55 -1.65 -42.38
CA ILE A 6 -14.79 -0.58 -41.42
C ILE A 6 -15.53 0.59 -42.05
N ARG A 7 -16.43 1.23 -41.33
CA ARG A 7 -17.14 2.43 -41.78
C ARG A 7 -16.52 3.68 -41.15
N PHE A 8 -16.07 4.60 -42.01
CA PHE A 8 -15.47 5.87 -41.59
C PHE A 8 -15.98 7.02 -42.50
N ASN A 9 -16.45 8.10 -41.89
CA ASN A 9 -17.03 9.26 -42.56
C ASN A 9 -18.02 8.84 -43.66
N ASP A 10 -18.97 7.96 -43.33
CA ASP A 10 -20.03 7.41 -44.20
C ASP A 10 -19.54 6.62 -45.44
N LYS A 11 -18.27 6.22 -45.44
CA LYS A 11 -17.67 5.38 -46.48
C LYS A 11 -17.18 4.07 -45.87
N ASP A 12 -17.28 3.00 -46.64
CA ASP A 12 -16.79 1.68 -46.24
C ASP A 12 -15.37 1.47 -46.77
N TYR A 13 -14.47 1.01 -45.87
CA TYR A 13 -13.07 0.72 -46.18
C TYR A 13 -12.78 -0.73 -45.85
N ILE A 14 -12.11 -1.43 -46.74
CA ILE A 14 -11.65 -2.80 -46.52
C ILE A 14 -10.21 -2.74 -46.01
N LEU A 15 -9.96 -3.18 -44.82
CA LEU A 15 -8.63 -3.27 -44.19
C LEU A 15 -8.28 -4.72 -43.93
N SER A 16 -7.00 -5.06 -44.04
CA SER A 16 -6.48 -6.39 -43.67
C SER A 16 -5.85 -6.33 -42.29
N CYS A 17 -6.21 -7.30 -41.42
CA CYS A 17 -5.65 -7.47 -40.09
C CYS A 17 -5.21 -8.91 -39.83
N GLU A 18 -4.55 -9.15 -38.74
CA GLU A 18 -4.26 -10.51 -38.29
C GLU A 18 -5.53 -11.17 -37.74
N GLN A 19 -5.57 -12.51 -37.82
CA GLN A 19 -6.71 -13.27 -37.34
C GLN A 19 -6.88 -13.08 -35.82
N GLY A 20 -8.08 -12.65 -35.38
CA GLY A 20 -8.42 -12.37 -34.01
C GLY A 20 -8.33 -10.89 -33.61
N GLN A 21 -7.86 -10.00 -34.52
CA GLN A 21 -7.78 -8.53 -34.28
C GLN A 21 -8.96 -7.77 -34.91
N GLU A 22 -9.90 -8.44 -35.52
CA GLU A 22 -11.01 -7.84 -36.25
C GLU A 22 -11.84 -6.89 -35.35
N GLN A 23 -12.24 -7.38 -34.17
CA GLN A 23 -13.05 -6.59 -33.23
C GLN A 23 -12.28 -5.41 -32.66
N GLU A 24 -10.97 -5.53 -32.46
CA GLU A 24 -10.14 -4.45 -31.99
C GLU A 24 -10.01 -3.36 -33.06
N LEU A 25 -9.79 -3.75 -34.30
CA LEU A 25 -9.73 -2.83 -35.43
C LEU A 25 -11.05 -2.05 -35.62
N GLU A 26 -12.19 -2.74 -35.48
CA GLU A 26 -13.52 -2.10 -35.51
C GLU A 26 -13.67 -1.04 -34.41
N LYS A 27 -13.28 -1.37 -33.16
CA LYS A 27 -13.33 -0.41 -32.04
C LYS A 27 -12.46 0.81 -32.29
N LEU A 28 -11.25 0.61 -32.80
CA LEU A 28 -10.34 1.71 -33.12
C LEU A 28 -10.91 2.60 -34.24
N ALA A 29 -11.52 1.99 -35.26
CA ALA A 29 -12.17 2.70 -36.33
C ALA A 29 -13.38 3.53 -35.86
N VAL A 30 -14.21 2.95 -34.98
CA VAL A 30 -15.32 3.68 -34.36
C VAL A 30 -14.81 4.86 -33.52
N TYR A 31 -13.74 4.69 -32.76
CA TYR A 31 -13.15 5.76 -31.96
C TYR A 31 -12.62 6.91 -32.84
N LEU A 32 -11.87 6.57 -33.91
CA LEU A 32 -11.36 7.55 -34.85
C LEU A 32 -12.50 8.30 -35.56
N ASN A 33 -13.55 7.58 -35.97
CA ASN A 33 -14.73 8.17 -36.63
C ASN A 33 -15.47 9.14 -35.70
N GLN A 34 -15.61 8.81 -34.41
CA GLN A 34 -16.19 9.74 -33.43
C GLN A 34 -15.37 11.02 -33.27
N LYS A 35 -14.05 10.93 -33.21
CA LYS A 35 -13.16 12.11 -33.20
C LYS A 35 -13.29 12.96 -34.44
N PHE A 36 -13.28 12.32 -35.59
CA PHE A 36 -13.45 12.98 -36.88
C PHE A 36 -14.79 13.72 -36.98
N THR A 37 -15.89 13.08 -36.57
CA THR A 37 -17.24 13.67 -36.60
C THR A 37 -17.33 14.91 -35.72
N ARG A 38 -16.82 14.82 -34.46
CA ARG A 38 -16.77 15.98 -33.55
C ARG A 38 -15.97 17.14 -34.13
N LEU A 39 -14.80 16.87 -34.69
CA LEU A 39 -13.99 17.91 -35.35
C LEU A 39 -14.69 18.55 -36.52
N LYS A 40 -15.45 17.77 -37.30
CA LYS A 40 -16.24 18.26 -38.42
C LYS A 40 -17.39 19.16 -37.96
N GLU A 41 -18.01 18.85 -36.82
CA GLU A 41 -19.02 19.71 -36.18
C GLU A 41 -18.42 21.01 -35.64
N ASP A 42 -17.26 20.94 -34.97
CA ASP A 42 -16.60 22.09 -34.34
C ASP A 42 -15.96 23.07 -35.37
N LEU A 43 -15.28 22.53 -36.37
CA LEU A 43 -14.47 23.32 -37.34
C LEU A 43 -15.18 23.54 -38.67
N GLY A 44 -16.32 22.90 -38.87
CA GLY A 44 -16.99 22.89 -40.16
C GLY A 44 -16.27 22.07 -41.24
N ASN A 45 -16.69 22.19 -42.48
CA ASN A 45 -16.12 21.42 -43.57
C ASN A 45 -14.85 22.10 -44.16
N ILE A 46 -13.73 21.96 -43.45
CA ILE A 46 -12.41 22.48 -43.88
C ILE A 46 -11.67 21.57 -44.86
N GLY A 47 -12.32 20.49 -45.28
CA GLY A 47 -11.77 19.45 -46.17
C GLY A 47 -11.41 18.16 -45.41
N GLU A 48 -11.80 17.03 -46.00
CA GLU A 48 -11.69 15.68 -45.38
C GLU A 48 -10.26 15.35 -44.96
N ASN A 49 -9.27 15.62 -45.79
CA ASN A 49 -7.86 15.33 -45.50
C ASN A 49 -7.32 16.14 -44.33
N LYS A 50 -7.72 17.42 -44.19
CA LYS A 50 -7.30 18.26 -43.08
C LYS A 50 -7.95 17.79 -41.76
N LEU A 51 -9.24 17.47 -41.80
CA LEU A 51 -9.95 16.92 -40.64
C LEU A 51 -9.34 15.59 -40.22
N LEU A 52 -9.01 14.70 -41.14
CA LEU A 52 -8.36 13.43 -40.85
C LEU A 52 -6.96 13.63 -40.21
N LEU A 53 -6.18 14.58 -40.76
CA LEU A 53 -4.86 14.89 -40.18
C LEU A 53 -4.99 15.42 -38.73
N ILE A 54 -5.91 16.35 -38.51
CA ILE A 54 -6.12 16.90 -37.15
C ILE A 54 -6.62 15.84 -36.19
N SER A 55 -7.59 14.99 -36.59
CA SER A 55 -8.09 13.91 -35.74
C SER A 55 -7.00 12.89 -35.40
N SER A 56 -6.13 12.57 -36.36
CA SER A 56 -4.99 11.68 -36.15
C SER A 56 -3.97 12.27 -35.16
N ILE A 57 -3.66 13.56 -35.27
CA ILE A 57 -2.78 14.27 -34.33
C ILE A 57 -3.38 14.26 -32.94
N GLN A 58 -4.69 14.50 -32.77
CA GLN A 58 -5.35 14.45 -31.48
C GLN A 58 -5.26 13.05 -30.82
N VAL A 59 -5.47 11.99 -31.62
CA VAL A 59 -5.35 10.60 -31.09
C VAL A 59 -3.91 10.31 -30.66
N ILE A 60 -2.92 10.79 -31.41
CA ILE A 60 -1.51 10.65 -31.02
C ILE A 60 -1.19 11.44 -29.74
N ASP A 61 -1.70 12.65 -29.60
CA ASP A 61 -1.52 13.47 -28.40
C ASP A 61 -2.13 12.81 -27.15
N GLU A 62 -3.34 12.26 -27.29
CA GLU A 62 -3.99 11.47 -26.23
C GLU A 62 -3.14 10.24 -25.85
N LEU A 63 -2.58 9.54 -26.82
CA LEU A 63 -1.68 8.41 -26.58
C LEU A 63 -0.44 8.82 -25.77
N PHE A 64 0.20 9.94 -26.14
CA PHE A 64 1.35 10.46 -25.39
C PHE A 64 0.98 10.87 -23.96
N THR A 65 -0.17 11.52 -23.81
CA THR A 65 -0.69 11.91 -22.48
C THR A 65 -0.93 10.70 -21.58
N ILE A 66 -1.58 9.66 -22.11
CA ILE A 66 -1.80 8.40 -21.38
C ILE A 66 -0.48 7.71 -21.02
N LYS A 67 0.48 7.70 -21.95
CA LYS A 67 1.80 7.12 -21.75
C LYS A 67 2.56 7.81 -20.61
N ASN A 68 2.55 9.14 -20.59
CA ASN A 68 3.16 9.93 -19.52
C ASN A 68 2.47 9.72 -18.17
N LEU A 69 1.13 9.64 -18.16
CA LEU A 69 0.36 9.35 -16.96
C LEU A 69 0.68 7.94 -16.42
N LEU A 70 0.77 6.96 -17.30
CA LEU A 70 1.12 5.58 -16.92
C LEU A 70 2.52 5.51 -16.29
N GLU A 71 3.48 6.22 -16.85
CA GLU A 71 4.84 6.28 -16.29
C GLU A 71 4.85 6.95 -14.92
N LYS A 72 4.12 8.05 -14.76
CA LYS A 72 3.93 8.72 -13.46
C LYS A 72 3.31 7.79 -12.43
N MET A 73 2.27 7.07 -12.79
CA MET A 73 1.62 6.09 -11.89
C MET A 73 2.56 4.94 -11.51
N ARG A 74 3.37 4.44 -12.46
CA ARG A 74 4.38 3.40 -12.18
C ARG A 74 5.42 3.87 -11.15
N ASN A 75 5.90 5.10 -11.31
CA ASN A 75 6.86 5.69 -10.37
C ASN A 75 6.23 5.88 -8.98
N GLN A 76 5.01 6.39 -8.91
CA GLN A 76 4.27 6.51 -7.64
C GLN A 76 4.06 5.15 -6.95
N ASN A 77 3.71 4.12 -7.70
CA ASN A 77 3.58 2.76 -7.17
C ASN A 77 4.91 2.22 -6.62
N LYS A 78 6.01 2.47 -7.32
CA LYS A 78 7.34 2.08 -6.87
C LYS A 78 7.72 2.77 -5.55
N ASP A 79 7.48 4.08 -5.44
CA ASP A 79 7.74 4.85 -4.23
C ASP A 79 6.86 4.39 -3.06
N LEU A 80 5.58 4.12 -3.34
CA LEU A 80 4.65 3.60 -2.34
C LEU A 80 5.10 2.22 -1.82
N PHE A 81 5.56 1.36 -2.71
CA PHE A 81 6.09 0.05 -2.34
C PHE A 81 7.35 0.14 -1.47
N GLN A 82 8.25 1.08 -1.77
CA GLN A 82 9.43 1.34 -0.94
C GLN A 82 9.03 1.83 0.46
N LYS A 83 8.14 2.81 0.55
CA LYS A 83 7.62 3.29 1.83
C LYS A 83 6.94 2.19 2.65
N PHE A 84 6.17 1.34 1.99
CA PHE A 84 5.57 0.18 2.66
C PHE A 84 6.62 -0.78 3.25
N LYS A 85 7.69 -1.04 2.50
CA LYS A 85 8.81 -1.86 2.97
C LYS A 85 9.52 -1.23 4.18
N GLU A 86 9.74 0.07 4.15
CA GLU A 86 10.34 0.82 5.28
C GLU A 86 9.46 0.76 6.52
N ILE A 87 8.16 1.03 6.40
CA ILE A 87 7.20 0.94 7.50
C ILE A 87 7.18 -0.47 8.09
N LYS A 88 7.16 -1.49 7.24
CA LYS A 88 7.22 -2.89 7.69
C LYS A 88 8.48 -3.16 8.51
N ASN A 89 9.64 -2.73 8.04
CA ASN A 89 10.91 -2.92 8.77
C ASN A 89 10.91 -2.17 10.10
N LEU A 90 10.46 -0.91 10.13
CA LEU A 90 10.33 -0.13 11.36
C LEU A 90 9.37 -0.79 12.36
N THR A 91 8.27 -1.35 11.89
CA THR A 91 7.31 -2.06 12.74
C THR A 91 7.94 -3.29 13.38
N ILE A 92 8.74 -4.04 12.63
CA ILE A 92 9.47 -5.21 13.17
C ILE A 92 10.46 -4.78 14.25
N LEU A 93 11.29 -3.78 13.97
CA LEU A 93 12.26 -3.24 14.92
C LEU A 93 11.59 -2.74 16.21
N PHE A 94 10.50 -1.98 16.06
CA PHE A 94 9.73 -1.49 17.21
C PHE A 94 9.14 -2.61 18.05
N ARG A 95 8.60 -3.65 17.42
CA ARG A 95 8.09 -4.83 18.12
C ARG A 95 9.19 -5.51 18.92
N ASP A 96 10.35 -5.76 18.30
CA ASP A 96 11.46 -6.47 18.92
C ASP A 96 12.05 -5.66 20.10
N GLU A 97 12.12 -4.33 19.96
CA GLU A 97 12.49 -3.43 21.06
C GLU A 97 11.50 -3.50 22.23
N LYS A 98 10.19 -3.47 21.94
CA LYS A 98 9.15 -3.55 22.96
C LYS A 98 9.13 -4.91 23.66
N GLU A 99 9.36 -5.99 22.93
CA GLU A 99 9.49 -7.33 23.51
C GLU A 99 10.66 -7.42 24.47
N THR A 100 11.80 -6.83 24.10
CA THR A 100 12.98 -6.73 24.98
C THR A 100 12.66 -5.92 26.24
N GLN A 101 11.99 -4.78 26.12
CA GLN A 101 11.58 -3.96 27.27
C GLN A 101 10.63 -4.71 28.20
N ILE A 102 9.65 -5.43 27.65
CA ILE A 102 8.71 -6.26 28.42
C ILE A 102 9.47 -7.35 29.20
N ASN A 103 10.39 -8.05 28.56
CA ASN A 103 11.18 -9.10 29.20
C ASN A 103 12.06 -8.56 30.34
N ASN A 104 12.67 -7.40 30.13
CA ASN A 104 13.46 -6.73 31.19
C ASN A 104 12.57 -6.33 32.39
N LEU A 105 11.42 -5.73 32.13
CA LEU A 105 10.46 -5.36 33.18
C LEU A 105 9.94 -6.58 33.97
N HIS A 106 9.68 -7.70 33.28
CA HIS A 106 9.30 -8.95 33.92
C HIS A 106 10.40 -9.47 34.84
N SER A 107 11.67 -9.43 34.41
CA SER A 107 12.82 -9.82 35.23
C SER A 107 12.97 -8.94 36.46
N GLU A 108 12.83 -7.61 36.31
CA GLU A 108 12.88 -6.67 37.44
C GLU A 108 11.74 -6.91 38.43
N LEU A 109 10.52 -7.14 37.96
CA LEU A 109 9.37 -7.48 38.80
C LEU A 109 9.58 -8.79 39.57
N GLN A 110 10.16 -9.79 38.92
CA GLN A 110 10.48 -11.05 39.59
C GLN A 110 11.50 -10.86 40.70
N THR A 111 12.59 -10.11 40.41
CA THR A 111 13.63 -9.79 41.41
C THR A 111 13.06 -9.00 42.60
N LEU A 112 12.17 -8.04 42.33
CA LEU A 112 11.50 -7.26 43.40
C LEU A 112 10.60 -8.13 44.27
N LYS A 113 9.83 -9.05 43.68
CA LYS A 113 8.98 -10.00 44.42
C LYS A 113 9.80 -10.91 45.30
N GLU A 114 10.93 -11.42 44.79
CA GLU A 114 11.84 -12.26 45.58
C GLU A 114 12.40 -11.50 46.79
N LYS A 115 12.88 -10.27 46.61
CA LYS A 115 13.34 -9.41 47.70
C LYS A 115 12.25 -9.11 48.72
N MET A 116 11.04 -8.80 48.28
CA MET A 116 9.91 -8.58 49.18
C MET A 116 9.62 -9.84 50.05
N SER A 117 9.64 -11.01 49.43
CA SER A 117 9.44 -12.29 50.15
C SER A 117 10.56 -12.59 51.17
N GLU A 118 11.82 -12.28 50.80
CA GLU A 118 12.96 -12.40 51.72
C GLU A 118 12.83 -11.42 52.91
N ASP A 119 12.45 -10.18 52.66
CA ASP A 119 12.22 -9.17 53.69
C ASP A 119 11.08 -9.58 54.62
N GLU A 120 9.93 -10.07 54.11
CA GLU A 120 8.81 -10.57 54.93
C GLU A 120 9.24 -11.72 55.84
N THR A 121 10.01 -12.68 55.30
CA THR A 121 10.52 -13.80 56.13
C THR A 121 11.52 -13.32 57.18
N SER A 122 12.36 -12.34 56.86
CA SER A 122 13.29 -11.72 57.79
C SER A 122 12.57 -11.01 58.94
N TYR A 123 11.53 -10.21 58.61
CA TYR A 123 10.70 -9.55 59.64
C TYR A 123 9.94 -10.55 60.52
N ALA A 124 9.36 -11.61 59.97
CA ALA A 124 8.69 -12.66 60.73
C ALA A 124 9.64 -13.33 61.71
N ASN A 125 10.84 -13.69 61.29
CA ASN A 125 11.88 -14.29 62.15
C ASN A 125 12.35 -13.32 63.25
N ALA A 126 12.45 -12.00 62.95
CA ALA A 126 12.81 -11.02 63.98
C ALA A 126 11.73 -10.85 65.03
N ILE A 127 10.45 -10.81 64.62
CA ILE A 127 9.30 -10.77 65.56
C ILE A 127 9.26 -12.01 66.41
N GLU A 128 9.47 -13.19 65.88
CA GLU A 128 9.50 -14.46 66.67
C GLU A 128 10.62 -14.46 67.70
N LYS A 129 11.82 -14.00 67.36
CA LYS A 129 12.95 -13.86 68.32
C LYS A 129 12.63 -12.89 69.45
N VAL A 130 12.01 -11.75 69.17
CA VAL A 130 11.61 -10.77 70.16
C VAL A 130 10.53 -11.36 71.05
N SER A 131 9.53 -12.06 70.55
CA SER A 131 8.50 -12.75 71.33
C SER A 131 9.10 -13.77 72.25
N HIS A 132 9.99 -14.62 71.75
CA HIS A 132 10.70 -15.63 72.61
C HIS A 132 11.51 -14.98 73.70
N THR A 133 12.15 -13.85 73.45
CA THR A 133 12.92 -13.13 74.42
C THR A 133 12.01 -12.58 75.55
N ILE A 134 10.87 -12.01 75.21
CA ILE A 134 9.86 -11.50 76.11
C ILE A 134 9.31 -12.63 76.97
N ASP A 135 8.94 -13.78 76.40
CA ASP A 135 8.44 -14.95 77.11
C ASP A 135 9.47 -15.51 78.13
N SER A 136 10.75 -15.51 77.75
CA SER A 136 11.83 -15.95 78.61
C SER A 136 12.06 -14.99 79.78
N PHE A 137 11.86 -13.70 79.61
CA PHE A 137 11.91 -12.71 80.66
C PHE A 137 10.74 -12.85 81.66
N LEU A 138 9.52 -13.02 81.10
CA LEU A 138 8.32 -13.22 81.94
C LEU A 138 8.41 -14.47 82.80
N LYS A 139 9.00 -15.57 82.28
CA LYS A 139 9.25 -16.80 83.08
C LYS A 139 10.31 -16.67 84.16
N LYS A 140 11.19 -15.66 84.11
CA LYS A 140 12.21 -15.39 85.12
C LYS A 140 11.74 -14.45 86.23
N ILE A 141 10.63 -13.77 86.06
CA ILE A 141 10.05 -12.81 86.99
C ILE A 141 8.96 -13.45 87.85
N ASN A 142 8.39 -14.59 87.37
CA ASN A 142 7.48 -15.44 88.15
C ASN A 142 8.23 -16.58 88.82
#